data_8465b7c3c0c8b68e4219ea553d13ce8a
#
_entry.id   8465b7c3c0c8b68e4219ea553d13ce8a
#
_cell.length_a   1.000
_cell.length_b   1.000
_cell.length_c   1.000
_cell.angle_alpha   90.00
_cell.angle_beta   90.00
_cell.angle_gamma   90.00
#
_symmetry.space_group_name_H-M   'P 1'
#
loop_
_entity.id
_entity.type
_entity.pdbx_description
1 polymer ?
#
loop_
_entity_poly.entity_id
_entity_poly.type
_entity_poly.pdbx_seq_one_letter_code
_entity_poly.pdbx_strand_id
1 'polypeptide(L)'
;MDYNICPEIKDGQELDYVLTIQSSHDQQPAARLYCFDSHAYPKGFPKDKSKGIYAWLTFEQVDWYRKQAQMAKQTYRNKVLPALAFFHIPLPEYKQAATTETATLIGTRREAVCSPDFNSGMFTAMAEEGDVMAIFAGHDHDNDYAVMWKDLLLAYGRYTGGNTVYNHLKPGARVIILEEGKRRFTTYIREWDGNRCDFSTYPDSYVMDDWTKRAPVRYE
;
A
#
# COMPACT_ATOMS: atom_id res chain seq x y z
N MET A 1 -14.35 0.55 -23.31
CA MET A 1 -13.04 0.18 -22.72
C MET A 1 -13.34 -0.88 -21.66
N ASP A 2 -12.91 -2.11 -21.89
CA ASP A 2 -13.02 -3.15 -20.87
C ASP A 2 -11.93 -2.90 -19.82
N TYR A 3 -12.34 -2.48 -18.63
CA TYR A 3 -11.45 -2.19 -17.51
C TYR A 3 -11.11 -3.42 -16.65
N ASN A 4 -11.64 -4.58 -16.99
CA ASN A 4 -11.38 -5.83 -16.31
C ASN A 4 -10.34 -6.67 -17.08
N ILE A 5 -9.08 -6.35 -16.90
CA ILE A 5 -8.00 -7.26 -17.29
C ILE A 5 -7.74 -8.16 -16.07
N CYS A 6 -8.70 -9.02 -15.77
CA CYS A 6 -8.43 -10.14 -14.87
C CYS A 6 -7.86 -11.27 -15.74
N PRO A 7 -6.64 -11.76 -15.52
CA PRO A 7 -6.16 -12.94 -16.23
C PRO A 7 -7.08 -14.13 -15.94
N GLU A 8 -7.27 -15.02 -16.93
CA GLU A 8 -8.03 -16.25 -16.69
C GLU A 8 -7.40 -17.05 -15.54
N ILE A 9 -8.21 -17.21 -14.48
CA ILE A 9 -7.78 -17.89 -13.26
C ILE A 9 -7.92 -19.39 -13.49
N LYS A 10 -6.80 -20.11 -13.41
CA LYS A 10 -6.83 -21.57 -13.26
C LYS A 10 -6.92 -21.90 -11.77
N ASP A 11 -7.80 -22.81 -11.41
CA ASP A 11 -7.99 -23.29 -10.03
C ASP A 11 -6.64 -23.54 -9.33
N GLY A 12 -6.41 -22.85 -8.19
CA GLY A 12 -5.20 -22.99 -7.39
C GLY A 12 -4.02 -22.07 -7.80
N GLN A 13 -4.19 -21.18 -8.75
CA GLN A 13 -3.17 -20.21 -9.14
C GLN A 13 -3.25 -18.95 -8.27
N GLU A 14 -2.12 -18.48 -7.75
CA GLU A 14 -2.03 -17.17 -7.10
C GLU A 14 -2.33 -16.06 -8.10
N LEU A 15 -3.14 -15.08 -7.68
CA LEU A 15 -3.64 -14.01 -8.54
C LEU A 15 -2.76 -12.77 -8.47
N ASP A 16 -1.46 -12.95 -8.65
CA ASP A 16 -0.56 -11.81 -8.72
C ASP A 16 -0.45 -11.30 -10.16
N TYR A 17 -0.63 -10.00 -10.34
CA TYR A 17 -0.51 -9.39 -11.67
C TYR A 17 0.00 -7.96 -11.61
N VAL A 18 0.48 -7.48 -12.76
CA VAL A 18 0.94 -6.10 -12.94
C VAL A 18 0.08 -5.42 -13.99
N LEU A 19 -0.48 -4.27 -13.64
CA LEU A 19 -1.07 -3.34 -14.59
C LEU A 19 -0.07 -2.25 -14.94
N THR A 20 0.04 -1.92 -16.23
CA THR A 20 0.89 -0.83 -16.70
C THR A 20 0.04 0.34 -17.12
N ILE A 21 0.29 1.50 -16.52
CA ILE A 21 -0.33 2.77 -16.93
C ILE A 21 0.53 3.35 -18.04
N GLN A 22 -0.08 3.60 -19.18
CA GLN A 22 0.59 4.21 -20.33
C GLN A 22 0.68 5.73 -20.16
N SER A 23 1.72 6.31 -20.72
CA SER A 23 1.91 7.74 -20.83
C SER A 23 0.78 8.39 -21.65
N SER A 24 0.38 9.60 -21.27
CA SER A 24 -0.56 10.40 -22.04
C SER A 24 0.05 11.04 -23.29
N HIS A 25 1.38 11.03 -23.42
CA HIS A 25 2.12 11.71 -24.48
C HIS A 25 2.69 10.77 -25.54
N ASP A 26 2.99 9.55 -25.14
CA ASP A 26 3.54 8.52 -26.00
C ASP A 26 3.01 7.14 -25.55
N GLN A 27 3.38 6.09 -26.23
CA GLN A 27 2.94 4.73 -25.83
C GLN A 27 3.92 4.05 -24.86
N GLN A 28 4.76 4.84 -24.17
CA GLN A 28 5.67 4.29 -23.17
C GLN A 28 4.97 4.13 -21.82
N PRO A 29 5.39 3.17 -21.01
CA PRO A 29 4.88 3.04 -19.65
C PRO A 29 5.23 4.26 -18.79
N ALA A 30 4.22 4.77 -18.08
CA ALA A 30 4.34 5.88 -17.13
C ALA A 30 4.40 5.41 -15.67
N ALA A 31 3.65 4.36 -15.32
CA ALA A 31 3.63 3.80 -13.97
C ALA A 31 3.21 2.32 -13.99
N ARG A 32 3.42 1.62 -12.87
CA ARG A 32 3.01 0.23 -12.67
C ARG A 32 2.18 0.07 -11.41
N LEU A 33 1.19 -0.83 -11.46
CA LEU A 33 0.38 -1.22 -10.32
C LEU A 33 0.59 -2.72 -10.09
N TYR A 34 1.18 -3.08 -8.97
CA TYR A 34 1.32 -4.46 -8.52
C TYR A 34 0.09 -4.84 -7.70
N CYS A 35 -0.59 -5.89 -8.10
CA CYS A 35 -1.75 -6.43 -7.38
C CYS A 35 -1.41 -7.84 -6.91
N PHE A 36 -1.54 -8.07 -5.60
CA PHE A 36 -1.19 -9.35 -4.99
C PHE A 36 -2.42 -9.97 -4.33
N ASP A 37 -2.52 -11.29 -4.44
CA ASP A 37 -3.39 -12.07 -3.58
C ASP A 37 -2.73 -12.28 -2.21
N SER A 38 -3.23 -11.60 -1.20
CA SER A 38 -2.73 -11.77 0.18
C SER A 38 -3.34 -12.97 0.91
N HIS A 39 -4.11 -13.81 0.20
CA HIS A 39 -4.81 -14.96 0.74
C HIS A 39 -5.81 -14.57 1.86
N ALA A 40 -6.20 -15.54 2.69
CA ALA A 40 -7.05 -15.33 3.86
C ALA A 40 -6.46 -16.00 5.10
N TYR A 41 -6.38 -17.34 5.09
CA TYR A 41 -5.86 -18.14 6.19
C TYR A 41 -4.83 -19.14 5.67
N PRO A 42 -3.75 -19.41 6.43
CA PRO A 42 -2.70 -20.29 5.97
C PRO A 42 -3.19 -21.75 5.88
N LYS A 43 -2.87 -22.41 4.78
CA LYS A 43 -3.15 -23.85 4.60
C LYS A 43 -2.17 -24.66 5.46
N GLY A 44 -2.68 -25.73 6.14
CA GLY A 44 -1.83 -26.66 6.90
C GLY A 44 -1.43 -26.19 8.30
N PHE A 45 -1.76 -24.98 8.72
CA PHE A 45 -1.58 -24.53 10.09
C PHE A 45 -2.81 -24.90 10.95
N PRO A 46 -2.64 -25.19 12.26
CA PRO A 46 -3.76 -25.46 13.14
C PRO A 46 -4.74 -24.28 13.07
N LYS A 47 -6.01 -24.59 12.88
CA LYS A 47 -7.09 -23.58 12.93
C LYS A 47 -7.37 -23.17 14.38
N ASP A 48 -6.35 -22.80 15.11
CA ASP A 48 -6.53 -22.18 16.41
C ASP A 48 -7.01 -20.74 16.18
N LYS A 49 -8.32 -20.59 16.07
CA LYS A 49 -8.98 -19.30 15.91
C LYS A 49 -8.66 -18.31 17.03
N SER A 50 -8.13 -18.79 18.16
CA SER A 50 -7.72 -17.91 19.28
C SER A 50 -6.46 -17.11 18.96
N LYS A 51 -5.71 -17.48 17.92
CA LYS A 51 -4.44 -16.84 17.55
C LYS A 51 -4.51 -15.98 16.30
N GLY A 52 -5.69 -15.81 15.68
CA GLY A 52 -5.89 -14.88 14.57
C GLY A 52 -4.85 -14.95 13.45
N ILE A 53 -4.41 -16.16 13.08
CA ILE A 53 -3.34 -16.33 12.08
C ILE A 53 -3.89 -16.02 10.71
N TYR A 54 -3.54 -14.88 10.16
CA TYR A 54 -3.75 -14.56 8.75
C TYR A 54 -2.63 -15.15 7.88
N ALA A 55 -2.94 -15.47 6.64
CA ALA A 55 -1.94 -15.81 5.65
C ALA A 55 -1.09 -14.57 5.31
N TRP A 56 0.10 -14.81 4.80
CA TRP A 56 1.08 -13.80 4.41
C TRP A 56 1.41 -13.93 2.94
N LEU A 57 1.97 -12.90 2.35
CA LEU A 57 2.55 -12.97 1.01
C LEU A 57 3.72 -13.96 1.03
N THR A 58 3.70 -14.96 0.14
CA THR A 58 4.65 -16.07 0.15
C THR A 58 6.04 -15.66 -0.34
N PHE A 59 7.04 -16.52 -0.15
CA PHE A 59 8.37 -16.30 -0.72
C PHE A 59 8.34 -16.31 -2.25
N GLU A 60 7.45 -17.12 -2.84
CA GLU A 60 7.22 -17.18 -4.28
C GLU A 60 6.69 -15.86 -4.82
N GLN A 61 5.77 -15.21 -4.09
CA GLN A 61 5.26 -13.88 -4.42
C GLN A 61 6.33 -12.79 -4.30
N VAL A 62 7.19 -12.87 -3.28
CA VAL A 62 8.34 -11.96 -3.14
C VAL A 62 9.31 -12.13 -4.31
N ASP A 63 9.64 -13.36 -4.68
CA ASP A 63 10.51 -13.65 -5.85
C ASP A 63 9.88 -13.18 -7.16
N TRP A 64 8.57 -13.42 -7.33
CA TRP A 64 7.82 -12.94 -8.49
C TRP A 64 7.88 -11.42 -8.60
N TYR A 65 7.62 -10.70 -7.51
CA TYR A 65 7.71 -9.24 -7.48
C TYR A 65 9.11 -8.75 -7.91
N ARG A 66 10.17 -9.29 -7.30
CA ARG A 66 11.54 -8.91 -7.62
C ARG A 66 11.86 -9.13 -9.10
N LYS A 67 11.44 -10.27 -9.66
CA LYS A 67 11.58 -10.55 -11.09
C LYS A 67 10.85 -9.53 -11.95
N GLN A 68 9.61 -9.18 -11.60
CA GLN A 68 8.84 -8.16 -12.32
C GLN A 68 9.51 -6.78 -12.28
N ALA A 69 10.01 -6.35 -11.12
CA ALA A 69 10.69 -5.08 -10.95
C ALA A 69 12.01 -5.03 -11.76
N GLN A 70 12.82 -6.08 -11.69
CA GLN A 70 14.08 -6.19 -12.41
C GLN A 70 13.88 -6.27 -13.93
N MET A 71 12.91 -7.05 -14.40
CA MET A 71 12.57 -7.09 -15.83
C MET A 71 12.14 -5.71 -16.33
N ALA A 72 11.37 -4.97 -15.56
CA ALA A 72 10.98 -3.61 -15.95
C ALA A 72 12.18 -2.68 -16.04
N LYS A 73 13.10 -2.69 -15.07
CA LYS A 73 14.34 -1.91 -15.13
C LYS A 73 15.15 -2.21 -16.39
N GLN A 74 15.32 -3.49 -16.72
CA GLN A 74 16.03 -3.90 -17.94
C GLN A 74 15.32 -3.43 -19.22
N THR A 75 14.00 -3.63 -19.30
CA THR A 75 13.19 -3.27 -20.47
C THR A 75 13.22 -1.75 -20.72
N TYR A 76 13.17 -0.95 -19.66
CA TYR A 76 13.09 0.51 -19.77
C TYR A 76 14.44 1.21 -19.56
N ARG A 77 15.55 0.59 -20.00
CA ARG A 77 16.91 1.15 -20.00
C ARG A 77 17.35 1.66 -18.63
N ASN A 78 17.12 0.86 -17.60
CA ASN A 78 17.39 1.19 -16.20
C ASN A 78 16.58 2.38 -15.63
N LYS A 79 15.54 2.84 -16.34
CA LYS A 79 14.58 3.79 -15.76
C LYS A 79 13.70 3.07 -14.76
N VAL A 80 13.73 3.52 -13.53
CA VAL A 80 12.80 3.04 -12.48
C VAL A 80 11.46 3.72 -12.68
N LEU A 81 10.46 2.96 -13.14
CA LEU A 81 9.08 3.47 -13.24
C LEU A 81 8.46 3.57 -11.85
N PRO A 82 7.75 4.66 -11.53
CA PRO A 82 7.01 4.74 -10.28
C PRO A 82 5.95 3.63 -10.22
N ALA A 83 5.83 2.99 -9.07
CA ALA A 83 4.88 1.91 -8.87
C ALA A 83 4.10 2.05 -7.57
N LEU A 84 2.93 1.44 -7.54
CA LEU A 84 2.08 1.25 -6.35
C LEU A 84 1.80 -0.23 -6.18
N ALA A 85 1.66 -0.68 -4.93
CA ALA A 85 1.31 -2.07 -4.60
C ALA A 85 -0.03 -2.14 -3.88
N PHE A 86 -0.82 -3.15 -4.19
CA PHE A 86 -2.17 -3.35 -3.66
C PHE A 86 -2.38 -4.80 -3.23
N PHE A 87 -2.86 -5.00 -2.02
CA PHE A 87 -3.31 -6.28 -1.49
C PHE A 87 -4.26 -6.07 -0.32
N HIS A 88 -4.92 -7.14 0.14
CA HIS A 88 -5.96 -7.00 1.15
C HIS A 88 -5.41 -6.96 2.58
N ILE A 89 -4.64 -7.96 3.00
CA ILE A 89 -4.16 -8.10 4.38
C ILE A 89 -2.87 -7.28 4.56
N PRO A 90 -2.81 -6.32 5.52
CA PRO A 90 -1.65 -5.44 5.69
C PRO A 90 -0.39 -6.20 6.12
N LEU A 91 0.77 -5.68 5.75
CA LEU A 91 2.07 -6.19 6.23
C LEU A 91 2.28 -5.87 7.72
N PRO A 92 3.08 -6.65 8.44
CA PRO A 92 3.44 -6.36 9.85
C PRO A 92 4.02 -4.97 10.07
N GLU A 93 4.67 -4.38 9.07
CA GLU A 93 5.25 -3.04 9.10
C GLU A 93 4.21 -1.93 9.30
N TYR A 94 2.94 -2.14 8.94
CA TYR A 94 1.87 -1.19 9.23
C TYR A 94 1.73 -0.91 10.73
N LYS A 95 1.84 -1.95 11.57
CA LYS A 95 1.80 -1.80 13.02
C LYS A 95 3.02 -1.03 13.53
N GLN A 96 4.20 -1.35 13.03
CA GLN A 96 5.44 -0.67 13.43
C GLN A 96 5.38 0.81 13.07
N ALA A 97 5.00 1.13 11.84
CA ALA A 97 4.89 2.50 11.36
C ALA A 97 3.88 3.32 12.17
N ALA A 98 2.67 2.78 12.37
CA ALA A 98 1.60 3.48 13.07
C ALA A 98 1.81 3.64 14.58
N THR A 99 2.79 2.95 15.17
CA THR A 99 3.17 3.08 16.59
C THR A 99 4.50 3.81 16.79
N THR A 100 5.15 4.24 15.71
CA THR A 100 6.39 5.00 15.80
C THR A 100 6.08 6.47 16.08
N GLU A 101 6.62 6.97 17.16
CA GLU A 101 6.33 8.29 17.72
C GLU A 101 6.69 9.45 16.76
N THR A 102 7.71 9.25 15.94
CA THR A 102 8.20 10.25 14.97
C THR A 102 7.58 10.13 13.58
N ALA A 103 6.72 9.14 13.33
CA ALA A 103 6.10 8.96 12.03
C ALA A 103 4.91 9.91 11.84
N THR A 104 4.85 10.60 10.70
CA THR A 104 3.68 11.38 10.32
C THR A 104 2.59 10.45 9.85
N LEU A 105 1.49 10.37 10.60
CA LEU A 105 0.29 9.61 10.27
C LEU A 105 -0.83 10.58 9.89
N ILE A 106 -1.44 10.38 8.73
CA ILE A 106 -2.57 11.17 8.23
C ILE A 106 -3.76 10.24 8.02
N GLY A 107 -4.89 10.56 8.61
CA GLY A 107 -6.10 9.74 8.62
C GLY A 107 -6.40 9.16 9.99
N THR A 108 -7.25 8.15 10.04
CA THR A 108 -7.81 7.59 11.27
C THR A 108 -7.27 6.19 11.54
N ARG A 109 -6.87 5.96 12.79
CA ARG A 109 -6.55 4.65 13.34
C ARG A 109 -7.46 4.37 14.52
N ARG A 110 -8.39 3.44 14.37
CA ARG A 110 -9.37 3.08 15.40
C ARG A 110 -9.35 1.61 15.82
N GLU A 111 -8.61 0.79 15.06
CA GLU A 111 -8.44 -0.61 15.44
C GLU A 111 -6.98 -1.05 15.35
N ALA A 112 -6.69 -2.23 15.90
CA ALA A 112 -5.38 -2.84 15.80
C ALA A 112 -5.11 -3.27 14.36
N VAL A 113 -3.85 -3.24 13.96
CA VAL A 113 -3.44 -3.80 12.66
C VAL A 113 -3.56 -5.32 12.71
N CYS A 114 -4.42 -5.88 11.88
CA CYS A 114 -4.65 -7.32 11.74
C CYS A 114 -3.74 -7.92 10.66
N SER A 115 -2.44 -7.81 10.86
CA SER A 115 -1.42 -8.39 9.98
C SER A 115 -1.14 -9.86 10.29
N PRO A 116 -0.51 -10.61 9.37
CA PRO A 116 0.05 -11.91 9.66
C PRO A 116 1.08 -11.88 10.78
N ASP A 117 1.25 -12.99 11.49
CA ASP A 117 2.35 -13.19 12.46
C ASP A 117 3.69 -13.44 11.76
N PHE A 118 3.65 -13.92 10.52
CA PHE A 118 4.83 -14.20 9.72
C PHE A 118 5.08 -13.11 8.69
N ASN A 119 6.35 -12.82 8.45
CA ASN A 119 6.81 -11.82 7.49
C ASN A 119 7.78 -12.49 6.50
N SER A 120 7.41 -12.50 5.23
CA SER A 120 8.24 -13.04 4.15
C SER A 120 9.27 -12.05 3.58
N GLY A 121 9.28 -10.81 4.07
CA GLY A 121 10.21 -9.77 3.61
C GLY A 121 9.73 -9.00 2.37
N MET A 122 8.46 -9.02 2.03
CA MET A 122 7.92 -8.27 0.88
C MET A 122 8.20 -6.77 1.01
N PHE A 123 8.06 -6.19 2.21
CA PHE A 123 8.40 -4.78 2.44
C PHE A 123 9.86 -4.49 2.10
N THR A 124 10.77 -5.33 2.60
CA THR A 124 12.21 -5.19 2.32
C THR A 124 12.51 -5.32 0.83
N ALA A 125 11.88 -6.28 0.15
CA ALA A 125 12.04 -6.44 -1.29
C ALA A 125 11.61 -5.18 -2.06
N MET A 126 10.49 -4.57 -1.69
CA MET A 126 10.01 -3.32 -2.30
C MET A 126 10.94 -2.14 -2.01
N ALA A 127 11.49 -2.05 -0.81
CA ALA A 127 12.48 -1.04 -0.44
C ALA A 127 13.80 -1.19 -1.23
N GLU A 128 14.28 -2.43 -1.41
CA GLU A 128 15.51 -2.71 -2.18
C GLU A 128 15.33 -2.45 -3.68
N GLU A 129 14.22 -2.89 -4.28
CA GLU A 129 13.97 -2.65 -5.70
C GLU A 129 13.68 -1.17 -5.99
N GLY A 130 13.10 -0.43 -5.05
CA GLY A 130 12.96 1.01 -5.06
C GLY A 130 12.00 1.57 -6.11
N ASP A 131 11.17 0.76 -6.76
CA ASP A 131 10.17 1.20 -7.73
C ASP A 131 8.84 1.57 -7.05
N VAL A 132 8.43 0.84 -6.01
CA VAL A 132 7.20 1.09 -5.26
C VAL A 132 7.32 2.38 -4.43
N MET A 133 6.33 3.25 -4.54
CA MET A 133 6.19 4.46 -3.72
C MET A 133 5.31 4.24 -2.50
N ALA A 134 4.27 3.43 -2.67
CA ALA A 134 3.27 3.17 -1.64
C ALA A 134 2.68 1.77 -1.75
N ILE A 135 2.28 1.25 -0.59
CA ILE A 135 1.54 0.01 -0.42
C ILE A 135 0.16 0.37 0.10
N PHE A 136 -0.88 -0.13 -0.55
CA PHE A 136 -2.27 0.06 -0.16
C PHE A 136 -2.88 -1.26 0.29
N ALA A 137 -3.40 -1.28 1.52
CA ALA A 137 -4.06 -2.43 2.10
C ALA A 137 -5.52 -2.13 2.46
N GLY A 138 -6.29 -3.17 2.72
CA GLY A 138 -7.64 -3.12 3.26
C GLY A 138 -7.72 -3.82 4.61
N HIS A 139 -8.68 -4.74 4.80
CA HIS A 139 -8.84 -5.64 5.93
C HIS A 139 -9.37 -4.96 7.20
N ASP A 140 -8.69 -3.96 7.70
CA ASP A 140 -9.02 -3.26 8.94
C ASP A 140 -9.99 -2.11 8.63
N HIS A 141 -11.28 -2.30 8.92
CA HIS A 141 -12.34 -1.41 8.44
C HIS A 141 -12.36 -0.04 9.13
N ASP A 142 -11.88 0.03 10.37
CA ASP A 142 -11.80 1.27 11.14
C ASP A 142 -10.43 1.96 11.06
N ASN A 143 -9.59 1.53 10.12
CA ASN A 143 -8.34 2.18 9.76
C ASN A 143 -8.41 2.72 8.33
N ASP A 144 -8.06 3.98 8.15
CA ASP A 144 -7.89 4.60 6.84
C ASP A 144 -6.65 5.49 6.75
N TYR A 145 -5.76 5.36 7.72
CA TYR A 145 -4.55 6.17 7.76
C TYR A 145 -3.55 5.83 6.66
N ALA A 146 -2.68 6.80 6.41
CA ALA A 146 -1.46 6.63 5.64
C ALA A 146 -0.27 7.12 6.48
N VAL A 147 0.82 6.37 6.50
CA VAL A 147 2.01 6.64 7.31
C VAL A 147 3.28 6.28 6.55
N MET A 148 4.29 7.13 6.59
CA MET A 148 5.58 6.85 5.97
C MET A 148 6.41 5.89 6.83
N TRP A 149 6.96 4.86 6.21
CA TRP A 149 7.89 3.95 6.85
C TRP A 149 9.06 3.64 5.92
N LYS A 150 10.27 4.04 6.30
CA LYS A 150 11.48 3.76 5.51
C LYS A 150 11.32 4.05 4.01
N ASP A 151 10.88 5.25 3.67
CA ASP A 151 10.67 5.77 2.32
C ASP A 151 9.54 5.10 1.50
N LEU A 152 8.77 4.17 2.09
CA LEU A 152 7.55 3.62 1.53
C LEU A 152 6.34 4.14 2.31
N LEU A 153 5.32 4.62 1.61
CA LEU A 153 4.06 4.98 2.23
C LEU A 153 3.21 3.72 2.44
N LEU A 154 2.80 3.47 3.67
CA LEU A 154 1.85 2.42 4.04
C LEU A 154 0.47 3.07 4.25
N ALA A 155 -0.50 2.73 3.43
CA ALA A 155 -1.82 3.34 3.46
C ALA A 155 -2.93 2.30 3.46
N TYR A 156 -3.98 2.56 4.24
CA TYR A 156 -5.22 1.80 4.13
C TYR A 156 -6.15 2.42 3.08
N GLY A 157 -6.94 1.56 2.43
CA GLY A 157 -8.16 1.99 1.77
C GLY A 157 -9.21 2.44 2.79
N ARG A 158 -10.41 2.79 2.32
CA ARG A 158 -11.59 2.95 3.15
C ARG A 158 -12.58 1.86 2.78
N TYR A 159 -13.22 1.20 3.75
CA TYR A 159 -14.22 0.20 3.43
C TYR A 159 -15.42 0.83 2.70
N THR A 160 -16.04 0.07 1.80
CA THR A 160 -17.14 0.54 0.96
C THR A 160 -18.46 -0.17 1.27
N GLY A 161 -18.41 -1.35 1.89
CA GLY A 161 -19.58 -2.16 2.20
C GLY A 161 -20.37 -1.64 3.39
N GLY A 162 -21.65 -2.01 3.45
CA GLY A 162 -22.48 -1.91 4.65
C GLY A 162 -22.59 -3.26 5.36
N ASN A 163 -23.25 -3.28 6.52
CA ASN A 163 -23.58 -4.51 7.27
C ASN A 163 -22.37 -5.37 7.69
N THR A 164 -21.27 -4.73 8.01
CA THR A 164 -20.06 -5.39 8.54
C THR A 164 -19.78 -4.95 9.96
N VAL A 165 -18.91 -5.66 10.66
CA VAL A 165 -18.34 -5.26 11.96
C VAL A 165 -17.20 -4.25 11.74
N TYR A 166 -16.82 -3.50 12.78
CA TYR A 166 -15.78 -2.47 12.67
C TYR A 166 -16.11 -1.47 11.56
N ASN A 167 -17.20 -0.72 11.76
CA ASN A 167 -17.74 0.21 10.78
C ASN A 167 -18.03 1.59 11.39
N HIS A 168 -17.15 2.06 12.26
CA HIS A 168 -17.27 3.36 12.91
C HIS A 168 -16.93 4.54 12.00
N LEU A 169 -16.21 4.27 10.88
CA LEU A 169 -15.96 5.25 9.85
C LEU A 169 -17.11 5.23 8.83
N LYS A 170 -17.36 6.35 8.15
CA LYS A 170 -18.29 6.37 7.02
C LYS A 170 -17.72 5.56 5.85
N PRO A 171 -18.54 4.75 5.16
CA PRO A 171 -18.09 4.08 3.94
C PRO A 171 -17.55 5.05 2.91
N GLY A 172 -16.59 4.62 2.11
CA GLY A 172 -15.96 5.47 1.11
C GLY A 172 -14.91 4.73 0.30
N ALA A 173 -14.02 5.49 -0.29
CA ALA A 173 -12.87 4.95 -1.03
C ALA A 173 -11.67 5.89 -0.86
N ARG A 174 -10.47 5.32 -0.91
CA ARG A 174 -9.25 6.11 -1.09
C ARG A 174 -9.07 6.41 -2.57
N VAL A 175 -8.91 7.68 -2.89
CA VAL A 175 -8.59 8.17 -4.23
C VAL A 175 -7.09 8.42 -4.32
N ILE A 176 -6.48 8.02 -5.43
CA ILE A 176 -5.06 8.19 -5.70
C ILE A 176 -4.91 8.86 -7.05
N ILE A 177 -4.19 9.97 -7.10
CA ILE A 177 -3.94 10.75 -8.32
C ILE A 177 -2.45 10.77 -8.57
N LEU A 178 -1.98 9.93 -9.50
CA LEU A 178 -0.58 9.88 -9.91
C LEU A 178 -0.22 11.09 -10.79
N GLU A 179 0.98 11.64 -10.59
CA GLU A 179 1.56 12.65 -11.45
C GLU A 179 2.49 11.99 -12.48
N GLU A 180 2.11 12.07 -13.76
CA GLU A 180 2.92 11.51 -14.83
C GLU A 180 4.34 12.10 -14.86
N GLY A 181 5.33 11.23 -15.05
CA GLY A 181 6.74 11.62 -15.09
C GLY A 181 7.38 11.92 -13.75
N LYS A 182 6.64 11.78 -12.65
CA LYS A 182 7.14 12.04 -11.29
C LYS A 182 6.94 10.86 -10.36
N ARG A 183 7.79 10.76 -9.36
CA ARG A 183 7.57 9.87 -8.21
C ARG A 183 6.74 10.61 -7.15
N ARG A 184 5.50 10.93 -7.52
CA ARG A 184 4.60 11.76 -6.73
C ARG A 184 3.16 11.38 -7.00
N PHE A 185 2.34 11.40 -5.98
CA PHE A 185 0.88 11.30 -6.08
C PHE A 185 0.20 12.04 -4.95
N THR A 186 -1.03 12.47 -5.18
CA THR A 186 -1.94 12.98 -4.15
C THR A 186 -2.96 11.90 -3.81
N THR A 187 -3.31 11.78 -2.54
CA THR A 187 -4.36 10.85 -2.09
C THR A 187 -5.27 11.54 -1.08
N TYR A 188 -6.52 11.06 -1.02
CA TYR A 188 -7.52 11.49 -0.07
C TYR A 188 -8.62 10.41 0.09
N ILE A 189 -9.38 10.49 1.15
CA ILE A 189 -10.59 9.69 1.31
C ILE A 189 -11.78 10.44 0.75
N ARG A 190 -12.55 9.78 -0.10
CA ARG A 190 -13.86 10.23 -0.55
C ARG A 190 -14.93 9.39 0.13
N GLU A 191 -15.71 10.01 1.00
CA GLU A 191 -16.83 9.38 1.68
C GLU A 191 -18.02 9.22 0.74
N TRP A 192 -18.93 8.30 1.07
CA TRP A 192 -20.11 7.98 0.25
C TRP A 192 -21.04 9.19 0.01
N ASP A 193 -21.09 10.13 0.94
CA ASP A 193 -21.87 11.37 0.85
C ASP A 193 -21.17 12.47 0.04
N GLY A 194 -20.00 12.17 -0.53
CA GLY A 194 -19.22 13.08 -1.36
C GLY A 194 -18.20 13.93 -0.62
N ASN A 195 -18.19 13.88 0.72
CA ASN A 195 -17.16 14.56 1.52
C ASN A 195 -15.76 14.04 1.18
N ARG A 196 -14.75 14.90 1.29
CA ARG A 196 -13.35 14.56 1.04
C ARG A 196 -12.50 14.97 2.23
N CYS A 197 -11.72 14.04 2.76
CA CYS A 197 -10.87 14.27 3.92
C CYS A 197 -9.50 13.59 3.75
N ASP A 198 -8.61 13.81 4.71
CA ASP A 198 -7.28 13.18 4.81
C ASP A 198 -6.42 13.35 3.56
N PHE A 199 -6.42 14.58 3.02
CA PHE A 199 -5.60 14.93 1.87
C PHE A 199 -4.12 14.86 2.23
N SER A 200 -3.35 14.19 1.39
CA SER A 200 -1.91 14.15 1.49
C SER A 200 -1.24 13.98 0.14
N THR A 201 0.01 14.38 0.06
CA THR A 201 0.85 14.24 -1.13
C THR A 201 2.12 13.49 -0.77
N TYR A 202 2.38 12.37 -1.48
CA TYR A 202 3.63 11.65 -1.39
C TYR A 202 4.70 12.32 -2.26
N PRO A 203 5.91 12.54 -1.75
CA PRO A 203 6.34 12.30 -0.37
C PRO A 203 6.10 13.49 0.57
N ASP A 204 5.71 14.65 0.09
CA ASP A 204 5.83 15.95 0.74
C ASP A 204 5.09 16.06 2.08
N SER A 205 3.90 15.48 2.19
CA SER A 205 3.12 15.50 3.44
C SER A 205 3.70 14.62 4.55
N TYR A 206 4.68 13.78 4.23
CA TYR A 206 5.27 12.78 5.14
C TYR A 206 6.76 13.03 5.41
N VAL A 207 7.28 14.18 5.00
CA VAL A 207 8.65 14.56 5.33
C VAL A 207 8.75 14.74 6.84
N MET A 208 9.62 13.95 7.47
CA MET A 208 9.90 14.10 8.90
C MET A 208 10.51 15.47 9.14
N ASP A 209 9.94 16.15 10.11
CA ASP A 209 10.48 17.41 10.58
C ASP A 209 11.86 17.16 11.24
N ASP A 210 12.91 17.61 10.57
CA ASP A 210 14.26 17.52 11.11
C ASP A 210 14.45 18.63 12.15
N TRP A 211 14.03 18.35 13.38
CA TRP A 211 14.15 19.25 14.50
C TRP A 211 15.60 19.73 14.74
N THR A 212 16.62 18.98 14.29
CA THR A 212 18.02 19.37 14.43
C THR A 212 18.38 20.57 13.55
N LYS A 213 17.58 20.84 12.52
CA LYS A 213 17.73 22.00 11.63
C LYS A 213 16.90 23.21 12.06
N ARG A 214 16.07 23.08 13.09
CA ARG A 214 15.33 24.23 13.64
C ARG A 214 16.28 25.15 14.39
N ALA A 215 16.12 26.44 14.18
CA ALA A 215 16.80 27.45 15.01
C ALA A 215 16.36 27.24 16.48
N PRO A 216 17.28 27.33 17.46
CA PRO A 216 16.90 27.25 18.85
C PRO A 216 15.88 28.31 19.22
N VAL A 217 14.80 27.92 19.90
CA VAL A 217 13.81 28.87 20.41
C VAL A 217 14.51 29.68 21.51
N ARG A 218 14.64 31.01 21.30
CA ARG A 218 15.09 31.91 22.35
C ARG A 218 13.84 32.31 23.15
N TYR A 219 13.80 31.92 24.40
CA TYR A 219 12.85 32.46 25.37
C TYR A 219 13.39 33.84 25.80
N GLU A 220 12.63 34.89 25.48
CA GLU A 220 12.89 36.26 26.01
C GLU A 220 12.32 36.34 27.42
#